data_c79e893eb4fe2472f6557f3a1850c0a9
#
_entry.id   c79e893eb4fe2472f6557f3a1850c0a9
#
_cell.length_a   1.000
_cell.length_b   1.000
_cell.length_c   1.000
_cell.angle_alpha   90.00
_cell.angle_beta   90.00
_cell.angle_gamma   90.00
#
_symmetry.space_group_name_H-M   'P 1'
#
loop_
_entity.id
_entity.type
_entity.pdbx_description
1 polymer ?
#
loop_
_entity_poly.entity_id
_entity_poly.type
_entity_poly.pdbx_seq_one_letter_code
_entity_poly.pdbx_strand_id
1 'polypeptide(L)'
;MEWWEQAACLDEDPELFFPVGVTGPAAQQQADAKAVCRRCPVAGECLEWALQTGQNYGIFGGTDEEERRRLTTRRQRKRRAA
;
A
#
# COMPACT_ATOMS: atom_id res chain seq x y z
N MET A 1 15.56 4.66 -14.90
CA MET A 1 14.59 5.46 -14.14
C MET A 1 13.92 4.59 -13.08
N GLU A 2 13.87 5.11 -11.88
CA GLU A 2 13.26 4.36 -10.80
C GLU A 2 11.73 4.50 -10.88
N TRP A 3 11.01 3.40 -10.60
CA TRP A 3 9.56 3.39 -10.73
C TRP A 3 8.87 4.42 -9.83
N TRP A 4 9.43 4.70 -8.65
CA TRP A 4 8.80 5.63 -7.70
C TRP A 4 8.79 7.07 -8.19
N GLU A 5 9.60 7.42 -9.17
CA GLU A 5 9.60 8.75 -9.75
C GLU A 5 8.28 9.07 -10.47
N GLN A 6 7.52 8.04 -10.83
CA GLN A 6 6.23 8.19 -11.50
C GLN A 6 5.05 8.04 -10.54
N ALA A 7 5.31 7.89 -9.25
CA ALA A 7 4.26 7.66 -8.26
C ALA A 7 3.38 8.90 -8.08
N ALA A 8 2.06 8.69 -8.09
CA ALA A 8 1.10 9.78 -7.91
C ALA A 8 1.23 10.43 -6.53
N CYS A 9 1.69 9.67 -5.53
CA CYS A 9 1.83 10.17 -4.17
C CYS A 9 2.95 11.19 -3.99
N LEU A 10 3.82 11.39 -4.98
CA LEU A 10 4.88 12.38 -4.90
C LEU A 10 4.33 13.81 -4.74
N ASP A 11 3.15 14.06 -5.26
CA ASP A 11 2.51 15.37 -5.19
C ASP A 11 1.57 15.51 -3.99
N GLU A 12 1.49 14.48 -3.15
CA GLU A 12 0.60 14.45 -2.00
C GLU A 12 1.38 14.57 -0.69
N ASP A 13 0.67 14.96 0.38
CA ASP A 13 1.26 14.99 1.72
C ASP A 13 1.63 13.55 2.13
N PRO A 14 2.91 13.29 2.48
CA PRO A 14 3.31 11.94 2.88
C PRO A 14 2.51 11.38 4.06
N GLU A 15 2.06 12.24 4.98
CA GLU A 15 1.29 11.79 6.14
C GLU A 15 -0.05 11.18 5.77
N LEU A 16 -0.57 11.49 4.59
CA LEU A 16 -1.82 10.90 4.10
C LEU A 16 -1.74 9.37 4.08
N PHE A 17 -0.56 8.83 3.79
CA PHE A 17 -0.36 7.39 3.63
C PHE A 17 -0.02 6.68 4.95
N PHE A 18 -0.01 7.40 6.07
CA PHE A 18 0.30 6.83 7.38
C PHE A 18 -0.76 7.22 8.41
N PRO A 19 -2.03 6.83 8.18
CA PRO A 19 -3.11 7.16 9.12
C PRO A 19 -2.90 6.47 10.47
N VAL A 20 -3.30 7.17 11.53
CA VAL A 20 -3.22 6.61 12.89
C VAL A 20 -4.60 6.05 13.24
N GLY A 21 -4.69 4.72 13.33
CA GLY A 21 -5.95 4.04 13.60
C GLY A 21 -6.66 3.58 12.34
N VAL A 22 -7.88 3.05 12.50
CA VAL A 22 -8.64 2.44 11.40
C VAL A 22 -10.11 2.90 11.36
N THR A 23 -10.51 3.80 12.24
CA THR A 23 -11.91 4.27 12.33
C THR A 23 -11.98 5.78 12.32
N GLY A 24 -13.17 6.32 12.04
CA GLY A 24 -13.41 7.76 12.02
C GLY A 24 -12.55 8.49 10.99
N PRO A 25 -11.87 9.59 11.38
CA PRO A 25 -11.02 10.34 10.46
C PRO A 25 -9.91 9.51 9.84
N ALA A 26 -9.39 8.52 10.56
CA ALA A 26 -8.35 7.64 10.03
C ALA A 26 -8.88 6.77 8.89
N ALA A 27 -10.11 6.29 8.99
CA ALA A 27 -10.74 5.50 7.93
C ALA A 27 -10.90 6.34 6.66
N GLN A 28 -11.31 7.60 6.80
CA GLN A 28 -11.42 8.50 5.65
C GLN A 28 -10.06 8.78 5.05
N GLN A 29 -9.05 8.97 5.87
CA GLN A 29 -7.68 9.20 5.42
C GLN A 29 -7.16 8.00 4.63
N GLN A 30 -7.45 6.79 5.08
CA GLN A 30 -7.09 5.58 4.34
C GLN A 30 -7.75 5.56 2.97
N ALA A 31 -9.04 5.88 2.91
CA ALA A 31 -9.78 5.90 1.65
C ALA A 31 -9.19 6.93 0.69
N ASP A 32 -8.83 8.09 1.20
CA ASP A 32 -8.23 9.16 0.38
C ASP A 32 -6.87 8.72 -0.16
N ALA A 33 -6.04 8.09 0.67
CA ALA A 33 -4.74 7.59 0.25
C ALA A 33 -4.90 6.50 -0.81
N LYS A 34 -5.82 5.57 -0.61
CA LYS A 34 -6.08 4.51 -1.60
C LYS A 34 -6.58 5.08 -2.93
N ALA A 35 -7.36 6.18 -2.89
CA ALA A 35 -7.81 6.84 -4.10
C ALA A 35 -6.64 7.40 -4.91
N VAL A 36 -5.62 7.94 -4.24
CA VAL A 36 -4.40 8.39 -4.91
C VAL A 36 -3.72 7.20 -5.60
N CYS A 37 -3.62 6.08 -4.89
CA CYS A 37 -2.99 4.87 -5.45
C CYS A 37 -3.75 4.32 -6.65
N ARG A 38 -5.08 4.47 -6.71
CA ARG A 38 -5.86 3.97 -7.85
C ARG A 38 -5.51 4.69 -9.15
N ARG A 39 -5.09 5.95 -9.08
CA ARG A 39 -4.68 6.70 -10.26
C ARG A 39 -3.16 6.68 -10.47
N CYS A 40 -2.45 5.92 -9.64
CA CYS A 40 -0.99 5.85 -9.69
C CYS A 40 -0.55 4.84 -10.75
N PRO A 41 0.28 5.26 -11.73
CA PRO A 41 0.70 4.34 -12.79
C PRO A 41 1.64 3.22 -12.31
N VAL A 42 2.20 3.36 -11.10
CA VAL A 42 3.14 2.38 -10.56
C VAL A 42 2.62 1.72 -9.28
N ALA A 43 1.29 1.66 -9.11
CA ALA A 43 0.70 1.05 -7.93
C ALA A 43 1.10 -0.43 -7.78
N GLY A 44 1.17 -1.16 -8.88
CA GLY A 44 1.58 -2.57 -8.86
C GLY A 44 3.02 -2.75 -8.37
N GLU A 45 3.95 -1.97 -8.89
CA GLU A 45 5.35 -2.01 -8.48
C GLU A 45 5.49 -1.60 -7.02
N CYS A 46 4.71 -0.60 -6.59
CA CYS A 46 4.71 -0.15 -5.21
C CYS A 46 4.25 -1.26 -4.26
N LEU A 47 3.18 -1.97 -4.61
CA LEU A 47 2.68 -3.08 -3.81
C LEU A 47 3.72 -4.19 -3.71
N GLU A 48 4.33 -4.57 -4.83
CA GLU A 48 5.35 -5.61 -4.83
C GLU A 48 6.54 -5.21 -3.96
N TRP A 49 6.98 -3.97 -4.07
CA TRP A 49 8.06 -3.46 -3.23
C TRP A 49 7.71 -3.56 -1.74
N ALA A 50 6.48 -3.15 -1.39
CA ALA A 50 6.03 -3.20 0.00
C ALA A 50 5.98 -4.62 0.54
N LEU A 51 5.53 -5.57 -0.27
CA LEU A 51 5.48 -6.98 0.13
C LEU A 51 6.89 -7.58 0.27
N GLN A 52 7.78 -7.26 -0.66
CA GLN A 52 9.15 -7.80 -0.63
C GLN A 52 9.98 -7.23 0.51
N THR A 53 9.77 -5.97 0.86
CA THR A 53 10.52 -5.31 1.92
C THR A 53 9.85 -5.42 3.29
N GLY A 54 8.66 -6.04 3.35
CA GLY A 54 7.98 -6.25 4.61
C GLY A 54 7.43 -4.98 5.24
N GLN A 55 6.91 -4.06 4.43
CA GLN A 55 6.32 -2.84 4.96
C GLN A 55 5.04 -3.16 5.72
N ASN A 56 5.08 -2.98 7.03
CA ASN A 56 3.97 -3.33 7.93
C ASN A 56 3.11 -2.13 8.32
N TYR A 57 3.41 -0.95 7.82
CA TYR A 57 2.71 0.27 8.20
C TYR A 57 2.51 1.16 6.98
N GLY A 58 1.35 1.81 6.94
CA GLY A 58 1.04 2.77 5.87
C GLY A 58 0.29 2.17 4.69
N ILE A 59 -0.07 3.04 3.77
CA ILE A 59 -0.79 2.68 2.54
C ILE A 59 0.21 2.62 1.38
N PHE A 60 0.30 1.46 0.76
CA PHE A 60 1.20 1.23 -0.38
C PHE A 60 0.47 0.47 -1.47
N GLY A 61 0.55 0.98 -2.70
CA GLY A 61 -0.04 0.31 -3.85
C GLY A 61 -1.55 0.09 -3.73
N GLY A 62 -2.25 0.98 -3.04
CA GLY A 62 -3.68 0.88 -2.84
C GLY A 62 -4.10 -0.11 -1.75
N THR A 63 -3.16 -0.59 -0.94
CA THR A 63 -3.43 -1.55 0.12
C THR A 63 -3.08 -0.99 1.49
N ASP A 64 -3.86 -1.37 2.50
CA ASP A 64 -3.53 -1.09 3.89
C ASP A 64 -2.73 -2.26 4.49
N GLU A 65 -2.36 -2.12 5.76
CA GLU A 65 -1.54 -3.10 6.46
C GLU A 65 -2.20 -4.48 6.51
N GLU A 66 -3.50 -4.52 6.82
CA GLU A 66 -4.23 -5.77 6.95
C GLU A 66 -4.33 -6.47 5.60
N GLU A 67 -4.60 -5.73 4.54
CA GLU A 67 -4.67 -6.28 3.19
C GLU A 67 -3.34 -6.90 2.78
N ARG A 68 -2.23 -6.22 3.08
CA ARG A 68 -0.90 -6.76 2.76
C ARG A 68 -0.59 -8.01 3.58
N ARG A 69 -1.02 -8.04 4.84
CA ARG A 69 -0.84 -9.22 5.70
C ARG A 69 -1.55 -10.43 5.11
N ARG A 70 -2.77 -10.23 4.62
CA ARG A 70 -3.54 -11.30 3.97
C ARG A 70 -2.86 -11.78 2.69
N LEU A 71 -2.34 -10.86 1.89
CA LEU A 71 -1.62 -11.21 0.66
C LEU A 71 -0.36 -12.01 0.96
N THR A 72 0.40 -11.62 1.97
CA THR A 72 1.60 -12.34 2.39
C THR A 72 1.26 -13.76 2.84
N THR A 73 0.22 -13.91 3.65
CA THR A 73 -0.24 -15.22 4.12
C THR A 73 -0.65 -16.11 2.94
N ARG A 74 -1.39 -15.56 1.99
CA ARG A 74 -1.82 -16.28 0.79
C ARG A 74 -0.62 -16.76 -0.02
N ARG A 75 0.38 -15.92 -0.21
CA ARG A 75 1.61 -16.29 -0.94
C ARG A 75 2.37 -17.38 -0.23
N GLN A 76 2.46 -17.33 1.09
CA GLN A 76 3.13 -18.36 1.88
C GLN A 76 2.40 -19.71 1.75
N ARG A 77 1.07 -19.69 1.76
CA ARG A 77 0.27 -20.92 1.57
C ARG A 77 0.52 -21.53 0.20
N LYS A 78 0.57 -20.70 -0.85
CA LYS A 78 0.86 -21.19 -2.19
C LYS A 78 2.24 -21.82 -2.29
N ARG A 79 3.25 -21.22 -1.66
CA ARG A 79 4.60 -21.76 -1.65
C ARG A 79 4.65 -23.11 -0.95
N ARG A 80 3.90 -23.27 0.16
CA ARG A 80 3.85 -24.53 0.89
C ARG A 80 3.13 -25.62 0.10
N ALA A 81 2.12 -25.24 -0.65
CA ALA A 81 1.33 -26.18 -1.45
C ALA A 81 2.09 -26.66 -2.70
N ALA A 82 3.03 -25.86 -3.15
CA ALA A 82 3.86 -26.23 -4.29
C ALA A 82 5.02 -27.11 -3.84
#